data_1ed798c9f45c99cdb9e6128ca74c0b07
#
_entry.id   1ed798c9f45c99cdb9e6128ca74c0b07
#
_cell.length_a   1.000
_cell.length_b   1.000
_cell.length_c   1.000
_cell.angle_alpha   90.00
_cell.angle_beta   90.00
_cell.angle_gamma   90.00
#
_symmetry.space_group_name_H-M   'P 1'
#
loop_
_entity.id
_entity.type
_entity.pdbx_description
1 polymer ?
#
loop_
_entity_poly.entity_id
_entity_poly.type
_entity_poly.pdbx_seq_one_letter_code
_entity_poly.pdbx_strand_id
1 'polypeptide(L)'
;VSHLLCYEISDRDGMVIAGEGLDETDSYLAEHHGLVGLHASFTVSNETLGRAVELMHRHNSGIHIHVAEDQYDQDMCVSEHGKRVVERLSDAGVLSSSKTILVHCLHLDDRERELISNSPVWVAENCESNLNNKVGHFAGAGLGENIMLGTDGMHSDMLQSLKAAFFAGQSHDTISYDSSYRRFRNVHRYLAENGFTGDGENNLVVL
;
A
#
# COMPACT_ATOMS: atom_id res chain seq x y z
N VAL A 1 11.84 15.90 -10.76
CA VAL A 1 10.81 14.86 -10.71
C VAL A 1 10.17 14.93 -9.34
N SER A 2 8.84 15.08 -9.30
CA SER A 2 8.11 15.06 -8.04
C SER A 2 8.09 13.63 -7.49
N HIS A 3 8.16 13.49 -6.17
CA HIS A 3 8.18 12.19 -5.48
C HIS A 3 7.47 12.30 -4.14
N LEU A 4 6.96 11.18 -3.67
CA LEU A 4 6.47 10.96 -2.32
C LEU A 4 7.22 9.76 -1.78
N LEU A 5 8.17 9.99 -0.88
CA LEU A 5 9.08 8.96 -0.42
C LEU A 5 8.60 8.33 0.89
N CYS A 6 9.04 7.10 1.12
CA CYS A 6 9.00 6.44 2.42
C CYS A 6 10.27 5.59 2.59
N TYR A 7 10.79 5.51 3.81
CA TYR A 7 11.86 4.58 4.17
C TYR A 7 11.24 3.24 4.57
N GLU A 8 11.75 2.13 4.04
CA GLU A 8 11.23 0.80 4.40
C GLU A 8 11.80 0.34 5.76
N ILE A 9 10.97 0.37 6.78
CA ILE A 9 11.30 -0.05 8.14
C ILE A 9 10.90 -1.51 8.33
N SER A 10 11.78 -2.31 8.93
CA SER A 10 11.49 -3.68 9.35
C SER A 10 12.37 -4.10 10.52
N ASP A 11 11.96 -5.10 11.28
CA ASP A 11 12.72 -5.66 12.40
C ASP A 11 13.67 -6.81 11.97
N ARG A 12 13.80 -7.08 10.65
CA ARG A 12 14.66 -8.16 10.11
C ARG A 12 16.12 -8.02 10.53
N ASP A 13 16.61 -6.78 10.58
CA ASP A 13 17.99 -6.47 10.99
C ASP A 13 18.09 -6.05 12.46
N GLY A 14 17.03 -6.26 13.22
CA GLY A 14 16.92 -6.01 14.66
C GLY A 14 16.33 -4.64 15.00
N MET A 15 15.89 -4.53 16.26
CA MET A 15 15.18 -3.36 16.79
C MET A 15 15.98 -2.06 16.75
N VAL A 16 17.33 -2.13 16.77
CA VAL A 16 18.18 -0.93 16.68
C VAL A 16 18.05 -0.31 15.29
N ILE A 17 18.19 -1.13 14.24
CA ILE A 17 18.08 -0.67 12.85
C ILE A 17 16.64 -0.19 12.55
N ALA A 18 15.63 -0.90 13.04
CA ALA A 18 14.24 -0.44 12.94
C ALA A 18 14.06 0.93 13.62
N GLY A 19 14.66 1.13 14.79
CA GLY A 19 14.66 2.40 15.50
C GLY A 19 15.32 3.53 14.71
N GLU A 20 16.48 3.30 14.11
CA GLU A 20 17.17 4.26 13.24
C GLU A 20 16.29 4.62 12.03
N GLY A 21 15.59 3.67 11.41
CA GLY A 21 14.68 3.93 10.31
C GLY A 21 13.46 4.77 10.72
N LEU A 22 12.94 4.57 11.95
CA LEU A 22 11.87 5.41 12.50
C LEU A 22 12.36 6.83 12.75
N ASP A 23 13.57 7.02 13.30
CA ASP A 23 14.16 8.33 13.59
C ASP A 23 14.48 9.09 12.28
N GLU A 24 14.97 8.39 11.24
CA GLU A 24 15.16 8.98 9.90
C GLU A 24 13.82 9.41 9.30
N THR A 25 12.78 8.58 9.42
CA THR A 25 11.42 8.90 8.96
C THR A 25 10.85 10.12 9.70
N ASP A 26 11.02 10.22 11.03
CA ASP A 26 10.58 11.36 11.83
C ASP A 26 11.27 12.66 11.35
N SER A 27 12.58 12.59 11.14
CA SER A 27 13.38 13.71 10.64
C SER A 27 12.96 14.16 9.25
N TYR A 28 12.75 13.20 8.34
CA TYR A 28 12.32 13.49 6.98
C TYR A 28 10.92 14.14 6.93
N LEU A 29 9.96 13.57 7.67
CA LEU A 29 8.59 14.06 7.69
C LEU A 29 8.42 15.42 8.39
N ALA A 30 9.37 15.83 9.20
CA ALA A 30 9.40 17.17 9.80
C ALA A 30 9.60 18.28 8.76
N GLU A 31 10.26 17.99 7.64
CA GLU A 31 10.63 18.98 6.61
C GLU A 31 9.98 18.71 5.25
N HIS A 32 9.53 17.47 5.00
CA HIS A 32 9.06 17.01 3.68
C HIS A 32 7.73 16.28 3.75
N HIS A 33 7.03 16.26 2.64
CA HIS A 33 5.91 15.34 2.45
C HIS A 33 6.44 13.93 2.15
N GLY A 34 5.89 12.94 2.84
CA GLY A 34 6.26 11.54 2.69
C GLY A 34 5.27 10.62 3.41
N LEU A 35 5.57 9.35 3.42
CA LEU A 35 4.83 8.33 4.16
C LEU A 35 5.75 7.60 5.15
N VAL A 36 5.17 7.01 6.18
CA VAL A 36 5.87 6.06 7.04
C VAL A 36 5.91 4.72 6.33
N GLY A 37 7.07 4.29 5.87
CA GLY A 37 7.24 3.02 5.17
C GLY A 37 7.45 1.86 6.13
N LEU A 38 6.71 0.78 5.96
CA LEU A 38 6.92 -0.51 6.62
C LEU A 38 7.05 -1.59 5.56
N HIS A 39 7.85 -2.63 5.82
CA HIS A 39 7.98 -3.74 4.88
C HIS A 39 6.67 -4.56 4.80
N ALA A 40 6.40 -5.44 5.74
CA ALA A 40 5.22 -6.30 5.75
C ALA A 40 4.84 -6.70 7.18
N SER A 41 3.63 -7.24 7.39
CA SER A 41 3.14 -7.59 8.72
C SER A 41 4.08 -8.55 9.46
N PHE A 42 4.55 -9.60 8.78
CA PHE A 42 5.41 -10.63 9.40
C PHE A 42 6.87 -10.19 9.68
N THR A 43 7.25 -8.99 9.25
CA THR A 43 8.60 -8.44 9.49
C THR A 43 8.60 -7.22 10.40
N VAL A 44 7.46 -6.89 10.98
CA VAL A 44 7.27 -5.71 11.83
C VAL A 44 6.59 -6.13 13.13
N SER A 45 7.28 -5.92 14.24
CA SER A 45 6.75 -6.19 15.59
C SER A 45 5.62 -5.23 15.95
N ASN A 46 4.88 -5.55 17.01
CA ASN A 46 3.86 -4.64 17.53
C ASN A 46 4.46 -3.33 18.08
N GLU A 47 5.69 -3.38 18.58
CA GLU A 47 6.41 -2.20 19.06
C GLU A 47 6.74 -1.26 17.90
N THR A 48 7.36 -1.77 16.85
CA THR A 48 7.71 -1.00 15.64
C THR A 48 6.45 -0.47 14.95
N LEU A 49 5.39 -1.29 14.83
CA LEU A 49 4.10 -0.89 14.29
C LEU A 49 3.47 0.27 15.10
N GLY A 50 3.47 0.16 16.42
CA GLY A 50 2.95 1.22 17.30
C GLY A 50 3.69 2.55 17.11
N ARG A 51 5.02 2.54 17.09
CA ARG A 51 5.85 3.73 16.83
C ARG A 51 5.60 4.31 15.43
N ALA A 52 5.43 3.47 14.42
CA ALA A 52 5.09 3.91 13.06
C ALA A 52 3.73 4.62 13.01
N VAL A 53 2.72 4.11 13.71
CA VAL A 53 1.40 4.74 13.83
C VAL A 53 1.50 6.08 14.59
N GLU A 54 2.31 6.18 15.63
CA GLU A 54 2.58 7.45 16.32
C GLU A 54 3.19 8.50 15.39
N LEU A 55 4.17 8.11 14.54
CA LEU A 55 4.75 9.01 13.53
C LEU A 55 3.72 9.43 12.48
N MET A 56 2.91 8.48 12.01
CA MET A 56 1.80 8.75 11.08
C MET A 56 0.88 9.86 11.62
N HIS A 57 0.48 9.76 12.88
CA HIS A 57 -0.39 10.77 13.52
C HIS A 57 0.34 12.09 13.75
N ARG A 58 1.59 12.05 14.26
CA ARG A 58 2.39 13.23 14.54
C ARG A 58 2.57 14.13 13.32
N HIS A 59 2.85 13.52 12.17
CA HIS A 59 3.12 14.25 10.92
C HIS A 59 1.90 14.36 10.00
N ASN A 60 0.72 13.92 10.45
CA ASN A 60 -0.47 13.84 9.60
C ASN A 60 -0.13 13.16 8.26
N SER A 61 0.56 12.02 8.34
CA SER A 61 1.02 11.20 7.22
C SER A 61 0.12 9.96 7.04
N GLY A 62 0.56 9.00 6.23
CA GLY A 62 0.00 7.66 6.09
C GLY A 62 1.08 6.61 6.21
N ILE A 63 0.69 5.35 6.26
CA ILE A 63 1.60 4.21 6.23
C ILE A 63 1.57 3.59 4.83
N HIS A 64 2.77 3.24 4.30
CA HIS A 64 2.93 2.41 3.12
C HIS A 64 3.47 1.05 3.55
N ILE A 65 2.73 -0.03 3.27
CA ILE A 65 3.05 -1.37 3.76
C ILE A 65 2.56 -2.45 2.78
N HIS A 66 3.36 -3.52 2.57
CA HIS A 66 2.93 -4.72 1.87
C HIS A 66 1.95 -5.52 2.74
N VAL A 67 0.84 -5.94 2.16
CA VAL A 67 -0.28 -6.58 2.87
C VAL A 67 -0.72 -7.83 2.15
N ALA A 68 -0.58 -8.97 2.82
CA ALA A 68 -1.08 -10.24 2.33
C ALA A 68 -0.71 -10.50 0.85
N GLU A 69 0.55 -10.19 0.48
CA GLU A 69 1.10 -10.49 -0.85
C GLU A 69 1.17 -11.99 -1.08
N ASP A 70 1.60 -12.75 -0.07
CA ASP A 70 1.63 -14.20 -0.08
C ASP A 70 0.79 -14.75 1.08
N GLN A 71 0.31 -15.99 0.96
CA GLN A 71 -0.41 -16.67 2.03
C GLN A 71 0.43 -16.79 3.30
N TYR A 72 1.76 -16.84 3.17
CA TYR A 72 2.68 -16.86 4.29
C TYR A 72 2.52 -15.67 5.24
N ASP A 73 2.28 -14.45 4.71
CA ASP A 73 2.04 -13.27 5.55
C ASP A 73 0.79 -13.45 6.44
N GLN A 74 -0.28 -14.02 5.88
CA GLN A 74 -1.49 -14.34 6.65
C GLN A 74 -1.24 -15.42 7.71
N ASP A 75 -0.57 -16.51 7.32
CA ASP A 75 -0.31 -17.66 8.21
C ASP A 75 0.58 -17.23 9.40
N MET A 76 1.61 -16.44 9.15
CA MET A 76 2.47 -15.88 10.19
C MET A 76 1.72 -14.93 11.10
N CYS A 77 0.93 -14.02 10.54
CA CYS A 77 0.15 -13.07 11.34
C CYS A 77 -0.85 -13.77 12.26
N VAL A 78 -1.55 -14.78 11.75
CA VAL A 78 -2.47 -15.60 12.57
C VAL A 78 -1.72 -16.37 13.64
N SER A 79 -0.57 -16.95 13.30
CA SER A 79 0.24 -17.72 14.26
C SER A 79 0.79 -16.85 15.41
N GLU A 80 1.26 -15.65 15.10
CA GLU A 80 1.94 -14.79 16.07
C GLU A 80 1.01 -13.85 16.81
N HIS A 81 -0.08 -13.42 16.17
CA HIS A 81 -0.96 -12.37 16.69
C HIS A 81 -2.42 -12.83 16.88
N GLY A 82 -2.78 -14.05 16.43
CA GLY A 82 -4.14 -14.58 16.52
C GLY A 82 -5.16 -13.83 15.64
N LYS A 83 -4.69 -13.06 14.66
CA LYS A 83 -5.49 -12.18 13.78
C LYS A 83 -4.93 -12.22 12.36
N ARG A 84 -5.78 -11.93 11.39
CA ARG A 84 -5.36 -11.72 10.02
C ARG A 84 -4.67 -10.35 9.86
N VAL A 85 -3.95 -10.17 8.75
CA VAL A 85 -3.07 -9.01 8.55
C VAL A 85 -3.83 -7.68 8.64
N VAL A 86 -4.94 -7.54 7.91
CA VAL A 86 -5.71 -6.27 7.91
C VAL A 86 -6.40 -6.04 9.26
N GLU A 87 -6.85 -7.08 9.94
CA GLU A 87 -7.40 -6.96 11.30
C GLU A 87 -6.35 -6.42 12.28
N ARG A 88 -5.13 -6.97 12.24
CA ARG A 88 -4.00 -6.48 13.05
C ARG A 88 -3.69 -5.01 12.77
N LEU A 89 -3.61 -4.64 11.49
CA LEU A 89 -3.34 -3.26 11.07
C LEU A 89 -4.46 -2.30 11.47
N SER A 90 -5.72 -2.75 11.37
CA SER A 90 -6.89 -1.99 11.82
C SER A 90 -6.86 -1.71 13.31
N ASP A 91 -6.57 -2.73 14.13
CA ASP A 91 -6.49 -2.60 15.58
C ASP A 91 -5.34 -1.67 16.02
N ALA A 92 -4.25 -1.66 15.26
CA ALA A 92 -3.14 -0.74 15.49
C ALA A 92 -3.42 0.71 15.05
N GLY A 93 -4.51 0.96 14.30
CA GLY A 93 -4.89 2.29 13.82
C GLY A 93 -4.34 2.68 12.45
N VAL A 94 -3.68 1.75 11.73
CA VAL A 94 -3.10 2.00 10.38
C VAL A 94 -4.15 2.46 9.38
N LEU A 95 -5.38 1.93 9.47
CA LEU A 95 -6.45 2.22 8.53
C LEU A 95 -7.13 3.59 8.74
N SER A 96 -6.68 4.40 9.69
CA SER A 96 -7.32 5.67 10.03
C SER A 96 -6.97 6.83 9.10
N SER A 97 -5.90 6.73 8.31
CA SER A 97 -5.39 7.81 7.44
C SER A 97 -5.73 7.58 5.97
N SER A 98 -6.29 8.59 5.32
CA SER A 98 -6.51 8.62 3.85
C SER A 98 -5.20 8.62 3.04
N LYS A 99 -4.07 8.86 3.69
CA LYS A 99 -2.74 8.80 3.07
C LYS A 99 -2.13 7.41 3.10
N THR A 100 -2.72 6.46 3.83
CA THR A 100 -2.22 5.08 3.93
C THR A 100 -2.42 4.32 2.63
N ILE A 101 -1.38 3.59 2.22
CA ILE A 101 -1.35 2.72 1.04
C ILE A 101 -1.07 1.28 1.48
N LEU A 102 -2.03 0.41 1.24
CA LEU A 102 -1.90 -1.04 1.41
C LEU A 102 -1.50 -1.66 0.07
N VAL A 103 -0.34 -2.28 0.01
CA VAL A 103 0.22 -2.79 -1.26
C VAL A 103 -0.12 -4.27 -1.43
N HIS A 104 -0.39 -4.72 -2.64
CA HIS A 104 -0.78 -6.07 -3.07
C HIS A 104 -2.20 -6.49 -2.67
N CYS A 105 -2.47 -6.76 -1.41
CA CYS A 105 -3.80 -7.17 -0.90
C CYS A 105 -4.39 -8.39 -1.64
N LEU A 106 -3.60 -9.45 -1.86
CA LEU A 106 -4.01 -10.62 -2.65
C LEU A 106 -4.82 -11.64 -1.84
N HIS A 107 -4.31 -12.02 -0.66
CA HIS A 107 -4.84 -13.12 0.15
C HIS A 107 -5.78 -12.62 1.26
N LEU A 108 -6.77 -11.81 0.89
CA LEU A 108 -7.76 -11.23 1.81
C LEU A 108 -9.02 -12.08 1.91
N ASP A 109 -9.58 -12.20 3.12
CA ASP A 109 -10.94 -12.70 3.30
C ASP A 109 -12.00 -11.58 3.23
N ASP A 110 -13.28 -11.94 3.35
CA ASP A 110 -14.39 -11.00 3.25
C ASP A 110 -14.37 -9.94 4.37
N ARG A 111 -13.91 -10.32 5.57
CA ARG A 111 -13.81 -9.41 6.70
C ARG A 111 -12.72 -8.36 6.50
N GLU A 112 -11.56 -8.75 5.99
CA GLU A 112 -10.48 -7.83 5.65
C GLU A 112 -10.88 -6.87 4.53
N ARG A 113 -11.59 -7.37 3.51
CA ARG A 113 -12.16 -6.54 2.43
C ARG A 113 -13.15 -5.51 2.97
N GLU A 114 -14.03 -5.92 3.89
CA GLU A 114 -14.97 -5.02 4.56
C GLU A 114 -14.22 -3.92 5.37
N LEU A 115 -13.18 -4.27 6.11
CA LEU A 115 -12.36 -3.30 6.86
C LEU A 115 -11.71 -2.28 5.93
N ILE A 116 -11.13 -2.71 4.82
CA ILE A 116 -10.53 -1.82 3.82
C ILE A 116 -11.59 -0.91 3.20
N SER A 117 -12.71 -1.47 2.72
CA SER A 117 -13.76 -0.70 2.04
C SER A 117 -14.45 0.35 2.93
N ASN A 118 -14.48 0.11 4.24
CA ASN A 118 -15.04 1.03 5.23
C ASN A 118 -14.01 2.03 5.78
N SER A 119 -12.78 2.01 5.29
CA SER A 119 -11.69 2.90 5.68
C SER A 119 -11.33 3.89 4.57
N PRO A 120 -10.61 4.99 4.87
CA PRO A 120 -10.19 5.94 3.85
C PRO A 120 -8.92 5.52 3.10
N VAL A 121 -8.35 4.35 3.36
CA VAL A 121 -7.06 3.91 2.81
C VAL A 121 -7.12 3.63 1.32
N TRP A 122 -5.95 3.53 0.71
CA TRP A 122 -5.76 3.17 -0.69
C TRP A 122 -5.11 1.80 -0.82
N VAL A 123 -5.45 1.10 -1.88
CA VAL A 123 -4.83 -0.17 -2.27
C VAL A 123 -4.01 0.03 -3.53
N ALA A 124 -2.76 -0.46 -3.55
CA ALA A 124 -1.90 -0.46 -4.73
C ALA A 124 -1.83 -1.88 -5.33
N GLU A 125 -2.37 -2.05 -6.54
CA GLU A 125 -2.29 -3.27 -7.33
C GLU A 125 -0.98 -3.32 -8.11
N ASN A 126 -0.13 -4.32 -7.85
CA ASN A 126 1.17 -4.55 -8.51
C ASN A 126 1.11 -5.79 -9.40
N CYS A 127 0.28 -5.77 -10.44
CA CYS A 127 -0.06 -6.94 -11.24
C CYS A 127 1.16 -7.71 -11.76
N GLU A 128 2.13 -7.00 -12.35
CA GLU A 128 3.31 -7.65 -12.96
C GLU A 128 4.22 -8.29 -11.93
N SER A 129 4.43 -7.62 -10.80
CA SER A 129 5.19 -8.19 -9.67
C SER A 129 4.51 -9.44 -9.12
N ASN A 130 3.20 -9.39 -8.90
CA ASN A 130 2.43 -10.54 -8.41
C ASN A 130 2.57 -11.75 -9.34
N LEU A 131 2.49 -11.54 -10.66
CA LEU A 131 2.66 -12.58 -11.66
C LEU A 131 4.09 -13.11 -11.71
N ASN A 132 5.09 -12.22 -11.66
CA ASN A 132 6.50 -12.58 -11.66
C ASN A 132 6.86 -13.43 -10.44
N ASN A 133 6.39 -13.03 -9.27
CA ASN A 133 6.66 -13.70 -7.99
C ASN A 133 5.78 -14.95 -7.79
N LYS A 134 4.76 -15.14 -8.62
CA LYS A 134 3.79 -16.26 -8.56
C LYS A 134 3.03 -16.33 -7.22
N VAL A 135 2.78 -15.18 -6.61
CA VAL A 135 2.13 -15.07 -5.30
C VAL A 135 0.58 -15.04 -5.38
N GLY A 136 0.02 -14.88 -6.57
CA GLY A 136 -1.43 -14.87 -6.78
C GLY A 136 -1.90 -13.77 -7.73
N HIS A 137 -3.20 -13.55 -7.72
CA HIS A 137 -3.86 -12.56 -8.58
C HIS A 137 -4.67 -11.58 -7.75
N PHE A 138 -4.63 -10.32 -8.15
CA PHE A 138 -5.44 -9.29 -7.52
C PHE A 138 -6.92 -9.43 -7.90
N ALA A 139 -7.80 -9.22 -6.94
CA ALA A 139 -9.24 -9.12 -7.11
C ALA A 139 -9.78 -7.91 -6.35
N GLY A 140 -10.25 -6.89 -7.06
CA GLY A 140 -10.73 -5.64 -6.47
C GLY A 140 -12.13 -5.70 -5.89
N ALA A 141 -12.87 -6.80 -6.10
CA ALA A 141 -14.22 -6.96 -5.58
C ALA A 141 -14.25 -6.76 -4.05
N GLY A 142 -15.15 -5.90 -3.56
CA GLY A 142 -15.31 -5.63 -2.14
C GLY A 142 -14.25 -4.68 -1.51
N LEU A 143 -13.29 -4.14 -2.29
CA LEU A 143 -12.28 -3.20 -1.78
C LEU A 143 -12.65 -1.71 -1.98
N GLY A 144 -13.79 -1.43 -2.63
CA GLY A 144 -14.20 -0.05 -2.92
C GLY A 144 -13.50 0.57 -4.13
N GLU A 145 -13.46 1.90 -4.17
CA GLU A 145 -12.99 2.67 -5.33
C GLU A 145 -11.54 3.18 -5.19
N ASN A 146 -10.95 3.06 -4.00
CA ASN A 146 -9.61 3.57 -3.69
C ASN A 146 -8.52 2.56 -4.08
N ILE A 147 -8.53 2.13 -5.33
CA ILE A 147 -7.54 1.21 -5.89
C ILE A 147 -6.73 1.96 -6.95
N MET A 148 -5.41 1.92 -6.85
CA MET A 148 -4.49 2.47 -7.84
C MET A 148 -3.49 1.39 -8.30
N LEU A 149 -2.78 1.66 -9.40
CA LEU A 149 -1.76 0.76 -9.91
C LEU A 149 -0.38 1.14 -9.37
N GLY A 150 0.45 0.13 -9.16
CA GLY A 150 1.88 0.24 -8.87
C GLY A 150 2.70 -0.67 -9.75
N THR A 151 4.00 -0.44 -9.78
CA THR A 151 4.96 -1.26 -10.55
C THR A 151 5.81 -2.16 -9.67
N ASP A 152 5.82 -1.91 -8.36
CA ASP A 152 6.78 -2.54 -7.46
C ASP A 152 8.22 -2.34 -7.95
N GLY A 153 9.14 -3.25 -7.66
CA GLY A 153 10.52 -3.22 -8.14
C GLY A 153 10.74 -3.64 -9.60
N MET A 154 9.67 -3.82 -10.40
CA MET A 154 9.78 -4.33 -11.77
C MET A 154 10.32 -3.29 -12.76
N HIS A 155 9.65 -2.15 -12.89
CA HIS A 155 9.97 -1.03 -13.79
C HIS A 155 9.13 0.20 -13.43
N SER A 156 9.16 1.23 -14.28
CA SER A 156 8.39 2.47 -14.08
C SER A 156 7.42 2.79 -15.23
N ASP A 157 7.05 1.78 -16.05
CA ASP A 157 6.10 1.94 -17.15
C ASP A 157 4.66 1.65 -16.68
N MET A 158 3.97 2.69 -16.26
CA MET A 158 2.59 2.59 -15.76
C MET A 158 1.57 2.21 -16.83
N LEU A 159 1.85 2.45 -18.13
CA LEU A 159 0.98 2.00 -19.22
C LEU A 159 1.09 0.49 -19.43
N GLN A 160 2.27 -0.07 -19.24
CA GLN A 160 2.47 -1.52 -19.25
C GLN A 160 1.75 -2.15 -18.05
N SER A 161 1.85 -1.58 -16.86
CA SER A 161 1.12 -2.05 -15.68
C SER A 161 -0.39 -1.97 -15.86
N LEU A 162 -0.91 -0.90 -16.48
CA LEU A 162 -2.33 -0.80 -16.84
C LEU A 162 -2.76 -1.96 -17.75
N LYS A 163 -1.98 -2.24 -18.77
CA LYS A 163 -2.25 -3.33 -19.72
C LYS A 163 -2.22 -4.70 -19.04
N ALA A 164 -1.21 -4.93 -18.20
CA ALA A 164 -1.07 -6.18 -17.45
C ALA A 164 -2.26 -6.39 -16.49
N ALA A 165 -2.65 -5.37 -15.71
CA ALA A 165 -3.78 -5.41 -14.80
C ALA A 165 -5.10 -5.68 -15.53
N PHE A 166 -5.31 -5.05 -16.71
CA PHE A 166 -6.50 -5.31 -17.52
C PHE A 166 -6.57 -6.77 -18.00
N PHE A 167 -5.48 -7.31 -18.56
CA PHE A 167 -5.51 -8.68 -19.08
C PHE A 167 -5.60 -9.73 -17.98
N ALA A 168 -4.84 -9.60 -16.90
CA ALA A 168 -4.92 -10.52 -15.77
C ALA A 168 -6.30 -10.46 -15.10
N GLY A 169 -6.86 -9.26 -14.97
CA GLY A 169 -8.16 -9.03 -14.37
C GLY A 169 -9.34 -9.65 -15.13
N GLN A 170 -9.21 -9.93 -16.44
CA GLN A 170 -10.27 -10.64 -17.18
C GLN A 170 -10.54 -12.04 -16.64
N SER A 171 -9.58 -12.67 -15.98
CA SER A 171 -9.72 -14.04 -15.46
C SER A 171 -9.92 -14.08 -13.94
N HIS A 172 -9.50 -13.05 -13.21
CA HIS A 172 -9.43 -13.08 -11.76
C HIS A 172 -10.14 -11.91 -11.05
N ASP A 173 -10.49 -10.88 -11.80
CA ASP A 173 -11.17 -9.69 -11.28
C ASP A 173 -12.12 -9.16 -12.35
N THR A 174 -13.36 -8.92 -12.08
CA THR A 174 -14.34 -8.43 -13.08
C THR A 174 -14.02 -7.00 -13.51
N ILE A 175 -12.85 -6.80 -14.13
CA ILE A 175 -12.35 -5.48 -14.53
C ILE A 175 -12.88 -5.08 -15.92
N SER A 176 -13.39 -3.86 -16.05
CA SER A 176 -13.75 -3.23 -17.33
C SER A 176 -12.62 -2.28 -17.81
N TYR A 177 -12.71 -1.80 -19.05
CA TYR A 177 -11.82 -0.74 -19.53
C TYR A 177 -11.90 0.51 -18.64
N ASP A 178 -13.10 0.92 -18.27
CA ASP A 178 -13.31 2.11 -17.45
C ASP A 178 -12.72 1.96 -16.05
N SER A 179 -12.91 0.79 -15.42
CA SER A 179 -12.37 0.54 -14.08
C SER A 179 -10.84 0.42 -14.10
N SER A 180 -10.24 -0.21 -15.13
CA SER A 180 -8.79 -0.30 -15.26
C SER A 180 -8.16 1.08 -15.49
N TYR A 181 -8.77 1.90 -16.37
CA TYR A 181 -8.31 3.27 -16.59
C TYR A 181 -8.47 4.14 -15.34
N ARG A 182 -9.54 3.95 -14.57
CA ARG A 182 -9.73 4.63 -13.28
C ARG A 182 -8.63 4.27 -12.29
N ARG A 183 -8.29 2.98 -12.12
CA ARG A 183 -7.16 2.55 -11.27
C ARG A 183 -5.85 3.21 -11.68
N PHE A 184 -5.58 3.28 -12.98
CA PHE A 184 -4.40 3.96 -13.53
C PHE A 184 -4.39 5.46 -13.18
N ARG A 185 -5.55 6.14 -13.24
CA ARG A 185 -5.68 7.59 -12.95
C ARG A 185 -5.81 7.92 -11.46
N ASN A 186 -6.12 6.96 -10.62
CA ASN A 186 -6.41 7.17 -9.21
C ASN A 186 -5.24 7.76 -8.40
N VAL A 187 -3.99 7.62 -8.86
CA VAL A 187 -2.84 8.30 -8.24
C VAL A 187 -3.06 9.82 -8.18
N HIS A 188 -3.65 10.43 -9.21
CA HIS A 188 -3.93 11.87 -9.20
C HIS A 188 -5.02 12.24 -8.19
N ARG A 189 -6.04 11.38 -8.05
CA ARG A 189 -7.08 11.55 -7.02
C ARG A 189 -6.47 11.42 -5.61
N TYR A 190 -5.63 10.41 -5.39
CA TYR A 190 -4.90 10.23 -4.14
C TYR A 190 -4.09 11.47 -3.77
N LEU A 191 -3.33 12.02 -4.70
CA LEU A 191 -2.51 13.21 -4.47
C LEU A 191 -3.39 14.43 -4.14
N ALA A 192 -4.46 14.66 -4.91
CA ALA A 192 -5.35 15.80 -4.72
C ALA A 192 -6.12 15.74 -3.38
N GLU A 193 -6.71 14.59 -3.04
CA GLU A 193 -7.49 14.39 -1.81
C GLU A 193 -6.61 14.49 -0.54
N ASN A 194 -5.32 14.19 -0.66
CA ASN A 194 -4.37 14.21 0.46
C ASN A 194 -3.51 15.48 0.54
N GLY A 195 -3.77 16.46 -0.33
CA GLY A 195 -3.07 17.74 -0.31
C GLY A 195 -1.61 17.67 -0.77
N PHE A 196 -1.22 16.62 -1.49
CA PHE A 196 0.09 16.53 -2.12
C PHE A 196 0.08 17.38 -3.39
N THR A 197 0.86 18.46 -3.39
CA THR A 197 0.93 19.42 -4.48
C THR A 197 2.19 19.22 -5.32
N GLY A 198 2.19 19.75 -6.55
CA GLY A 198 3.37 19.76 -7.43
C GLY A 198 3.28 18.84 -8.64
N ASP A 199 2.44 17.81 -8.61
CA ASP A 199 2.10 16.99 -9.76
C ASP A 199 0.61 17.08 -10.05
N GLY A 200 0.26 17.61 -11.19
CA GLY A 200 -1.11 17.80 -11.58
C GLY A 200 -1.55 16.83 -12.67
N GLU A 201 -2.84 16.62 -12.75
CA GLU A 201 -3.51 15.93 -13.85
C GLU A 201 -3.24 16.55 -15.24
N ASN A 202 -2.66 17.74 -15.24
CA ASN A 202 -2.26 18.48 -16.45
C ASN A 202 -0.85 18.15 -16.94
N ASN A 203 -0.10 17.31 -16.25
CA ASN A 203 1.18 16.81 -16.75
C ASN A 203 0.91 15.79 -17.88
N LEU A 204 1.12 16.23 -19.12
CA LEU A 204 0.85 15.42 -20.30
C LEU A 204 2.13 14.75 -20.79
N VAL A 205 2.03 13.47 -21.09
CA VAL A 205 3.02 12.72 -21.87
C VAL A 205 2.45 12.52 -23.28
N VAL A 206 3.18 12.99 -24.28
CA VAL A 206 2.86 12.68 -25.70
C VAL A 206 3.62 11.43 -26.07
N LEU A 207 2.91 10.39 -26.49
CA LEU A 207 3.46 9.11 -26.95
C LEU A 207 3.60 9.09 -28.45
#